data_d5164edbf85141eb05a2bbb6028d41aa
#
_entry.id   d5164edbf85141eb05a2bbb6028d41aa
#
_cell.length_a   1.000
_cell.length_b   1.000
_cell.length_c   1.000
_cell.angle_alpha   90.00
_cell.angle_beta   90.00
_cell.angle_gamma   90.00
#
_symmetry.space_group_name_H-M   'P 1'
#
loop_
_entity.id
_entity.type
_entity.pdbx_description
1 polymer ?
#
loop_
_entity_poly.entity_id
_entity_poly.type
_entity_poly.pdbx_seq_one_letter_code
_entity_poly.pdbx_strand_id
1 'polypeptide(L)'
;MNNDKKIKHHLSKDLLIRYSNGSLCEAFSLAVATHISMCDDCRAALESYEALGGALLDVSDPEEMSDDSFESLMALIEEQPDQTTQVSKRNASDVPSALSDYIGGSLKDIKWRPIGLGVKQSLLKTSGNSTARLLYIPAGTAVPHHSHNGNELTLVLKGAFEDEVARFGPGDVEMADEDLDHQPVAVEGEDCICLAVT
;
A
#
# COMPACT_ATOMS: atom_id res chain seq x y z
N MET A 1 5.90 25.69 -13.35
CA MET A 1 4.69 24.90 -13.03
C MET A 1 5.10 23.45 -13.23
N ASN A 2 5.33 22.72 -12.13
CA ASN A 2 5.91 21.37 -12.16
C ASN A 2 4.91 20.36 -12.75
N ASN A 3 5.20 19.90 -13.95
CA ASN A 3 4.42 18.86 -14.63
C ASN A 3 4.82 17.42 -14.19
N ASP A 4 5.73 17.29 -13.21
CA ASP A 4 6.34 16.01 -12.79
C ASP A 4 5.62 15.29 -11.63
N LYS A 5 4.46 15.78 -11.19
CA LYS A 5 3.74 15.21 -10.03
C LYS A 5 2.52 14.37 -10.41
N LYS A 6 2.27 14.10 -11.68
CA LYS A 6 1.11 13.27 -12.05
C LYS A 6 1.51 11.80 -12.02
N ILE A 7 0.84 11.02 -11.18
CA ILE A 7 0.90 9.56 -11.17
C ILE A 7 0.48 9.07 -12.56
N LYS A 8 1.27 8.18 -13.15
CA LYS A 8 1.08 7.66 -14.51
C LYS A 8 0.72 6.18 -14.53
N HIS A 9 1.20 5.45 -13.54
CA HIS A 9 1.02 4.02 -13.42
C HIS A 9 0.11 3.72 -12.23
N HIS A 10 -1.07 3.17 -12.54
CA HIS A 10 -2.17 2.99 -11.62
C HIS A 10 -2.37 1.51 -11.26
N LEU A 11 -3.05 1.26 -10.13
CA LEU A 11 -3.49 -0.09 -9.75
C LEU A 11 -4.44 -0.68 -10.80
N SER A 12 -4.34 -1.98 -10.99
CA SER A 12 -5.29 -2.70 -11.84
C SER A 12 -6.70 -2.70 -11.22
N LYS A 13 -7.72 -2.82 -12.07
CA LYS A 13 -9.11 -2.94 -11.63
C LYS A 13 -9.31 -4.15 -10.72
N ASP A 14 -8.65 -5.26 -11.01
CA ASP A 14 -8.71 -6.47 -10.20
C ASP A 14 -8.23 -6.22 -8.77
N LEU A 15 -7.10 -5.56 -8.60
CA LEU A 15 -6.58 -5.20 -7.26
C LEU A 15 -7.54 -4.28 -6.49
N LEU A 16 -8.12 -3.27 -7.15
CA LEU A 16 -9.08 -2.38 -6.50
C LEU A 16 -10.36 -3.11 -6.08
N ILE A 17 -10.90 -4.00 -6.92
CA ILE A 17 -12.07 -4.82 -6.59
C ILE A 17 -11.75 -5.78 -5.44
N ARG A 18 -10.61 -6.44 -5.48
CA ARG A 18 -10.19 -7.35 -4.40
C ARG A 18 -9.91 -6.62 -3.10
N TYR A 19 -9.45 -5.38 -3.17
CA TYR A 19 -9.30 -4.53 -1.99
C TYR A 19 -10.67 -4.15 -1.42
N SER A 20 -11.64 -3.69 -2.25
CA SER A 20 -12.97 -3.27 -1.82
C SER A 20 -13.77 -4.39 -1.14
N ASN A 21 -13.58 -5.64 -1.55
CA ASN A 21 -14.27 -6.81 -0.98
C ASN A 21 -13.47 -7.55 0.10
N GLY A 22 -12.30 -7.01 0.51
CA GLY A 22 -11.47 -7.58 1.58
C GLY A 22 -10.77 -8.90 1.24
N SER A 23 -10.63 -9.25 -0.05
CA SER A 23 -10.01 -10.54 -0.47
C SER A 23 -8.50 -10.46 -0.70
N LEU A 24 -7.87 -9.31 -0.52
CA LEU A 24 -6.42 -9.17 -0.55
C LEU A 24 -5.81 -9.56 0.80
N CYS A 25 -4.60 -10.15 0.75
CA CYS A 25 -3.79 -10.31 1.96
C CYS A 25 -3.29 -8.94 2.46
N GLU A 26 -2.88 -8.88 3.73
CA GLU A 26 -2.52 -7.63 4.40
C GLU A 26 -1.40 -6.86 3.68
N ALA A 27 -0.37 -7.54 3.17
CA ALA A 27 0.75 -6.89 2.47
C ALA A 27 0.27 -6.14 1.21
N PHE A 28 -0.55 -6.78 0.36
CA PHE A 28 -1.13 -6.12 -0.81
C PHE A 28 -2.14 -5.04 -0.42
N SER A 29 -2.96 -5.27 0.61
CA SER A 29 -3.89 -4.27 1.14
C SER A 29 -3.15 -3.01 1.61
N LEU A 30 -1.99 -3.17 2.27
CA LEU A 30 -1.15 -2.05 2.68
C LEU A 30 -0.64 -1.24 1.48
N ALA A 31 -0.16 -1.91 0.42
CA ALA A 31 0.32 -1.23 -0.78
C ALA A 31 -0.82 -0.48 -1.49
N VAL A 32 -2.00 -1.11 -1.64
CA VAL A 32 -3.20 -0.47 -2.21
C VAL A 32 -3.64 0.72 -1.37
N ALA A 33 -3.78 0.58 -0.04
CA ALA A 33 -4.15 1.66 0.87
C ALA A 33 -3.17 2.85 0.78
N THR A 34 -1.87 2.55 0.68
CA THR A 34 -0.83 3.56 0.54
C THR A 34 -0.97 4.29 -0.79
N HIS A 35 -1.14 3.58 -1.92
CA HIS A 35 -1.29 4.17 -3.23
C HIS A 35 -2.55 5.04 -3.35
N ILE A 36 -3.74 4.56 -2.92
CA ILE A 36 -4.99 5.34 -3.02
C ILE A 36 -4.97 6.60 -2.15
N SER A 37 -4.12 6.67 -1.13
CA SER A 37 -3.91 7.90 -0.37
C SER A 37 -3.10 8.96 -1.14
N MET A 38 -2.39 8.55 -2.20
CA MET A 38 -1.57 9.39 -3.08
C MET A 38 -2.23 9.65 -4.43
N CYS A 39 -3.15 8.78 -4.87
CA CYS A 39 -3.75 8.76 -6.21
C CYS A 39 -5.25 8.98 -6.16
N ASP A 40 -5.71 10.17 -6.58
CA ASP A 40 -7.13 10.53 -6.60
C ASP A 40 -7.90 9.69 -7.62
N ASP A 41 -7.30 9.33 -8.76
CA ASP A 41 -7.95 8.54 -9.80
C ASP A 41 -8.27 7.11 -9.31
N CYS A 42 -7.31 6.45 -8.63
CA CYS A 42 -7.54 5.11 -8.07
C CYS A 42 -8.50 5.15 -6.87
N ARG A 43 -8.47 6.23 -6.06
CA ARG A 43 -9.41 6.41 -4.96
C ARG A 43 -10.85 6.55 -5.49
N ALA A 44 -11.07 7.39 -6.50
CA ALA A 44 -12.39 7.55 -7.11
C ALA A 44 -12.91 6.25 -7.76
N ALA A 45 -12.00 5.47 -8.37
CA ALA A 45 -12.36 4.16 -8.92
C ALA A 45 -12.77 3.18 -7.81
N LEU A 46 -12.04 3.15 -6.68
CA LEU A 46 -12.37 2.33 -5.52
C LEU A 46 -13.75 2.70 -4.95
N GLU A 47 -14.03 3.99 -4.73
CA GLU A 47 -15.33 4.49 -4.26
C GLU A 47 -16.49 4.00 -5.16
N SER A 48 -16.26 3.92 -6.47
CA SER A 48 -17.24 3.40 -7.41
C SER A 48 -17.52 1.90 -7.22
N TYR A 49 -16.49 1.09 -6.91
CA TYR A 49 -16.68 -0.33 -6.61
C TYR A 49 -17.35 -0.55 -5.26
N GLU A 50 -17.03 0.24 -4.26
CA GLU A 50 -17.67 0.22 -2.94
C GLU A 50 -19.16 0.60 -3.04
N ALA A 51 -19.50 1.62 -3.84
CA ALA A 51 -20.88 1.99 -4.11
C ALA A 51 -21.68 0.86 -4.79
N LEU A 52 -21.04 0.12 -5.72
CA LEU A 52 -21.67 -1.07 -6.33
C LEU A 52 -21.89 -2.17 -5.28
N GLY A 53 -20.91 -2.41 -4.40
CA GLY A 53 -21.06 -3.36 -3.29
C GLY A 53 -22.20 -2.99 -2.34
N GLY A 54 -22.32 -1.70 -1.99
CA GLY A 54 -23.43 -1.17 -1.20
C GLY A 54 -24.79 -1.39 -1.86
N ALA A 55 -24.91 -1.12 -3.17
CA ALA A 55 -26.15 -1.34 -3.91
C ALA A 55 -26.54 -2.83 -3.97
N LEU A 56 -25.57 -3.75 -4.02
CA LEU A 56 -25.84 -5.19 -3.94
C LEU A 56 -26.31 -5.59 -2.54
N LEU A 57 -25.75 -4.99 -1.50
CA LEU A 57 -26.18 -5.23 -0.11
C LEU A 57 -27.62 -4.77 0.11
N ASP A 58 -27.99 -3.61 -0.41
CA ASP A 58 -29.33 -3.03 -0.28
C ASP A 58 -30.44 -3.90 -0.89
N VAL A 59 -30.12 -4.73 -1.89
CA VAL A 59 -31.09 -5.64 -2.52
C VAL A 59 -31.02 -7.07 -1.98
N SER A 60 -30.15 -7.34 -1.01
CA SER A 60 -30.06 -8.65 -0.35
C SER A 60 -31.20 -8.82 0.64
N ASP A 61 -31.70 -10.05 0.78
CA ASP A 61 -32.69 -10.35 1.80
C ASP A 61 -32.12 -10.10 3.21
N PRO A 62 -32.86 -9.42 4.09
CA PRO A 62 -32.42 -9.17 5.45
C PRO A 62 -32.42 -10.47 6.26
N GLU A 63 -31.40 -10.65 7.12
CA GLU A 63 -31.38 -11.71 8.13
C GLU A 63 -32.14 -11.27 9.37
N GLU A 64 -32.93 -12.18 9.95
CA GLU A 64 -33.60 -11.92 11.22
C GLU A 64 -32.58 -11.89 12.37
N MET A 65 -32.58 -10.82 13.12
CA MET A 65 -31.81 -10.68 14.36
C MET A 65 -32.69 -11.03 15.57
N SER A 66 -32.07 -11.53 16.64
CA SER A 66 -32.79 -11.74 17.90
C SER A 66 -33.25 -10.40 18.49
N ASP A 67 -34.40 -10.40 19.18
CA ASP A 67 -35.06 -9.19 19.74
C ASP A 67 -34.14 -8.45 20.74
N ASP A 68 -33.23 -9.16 21.38
CA ASP A 68 -32.29 -8.63 22.38
C ASP A 68 -30.92 -8.23 21.79
N SER A 69 -30.73 -8.35 20.47
CA SER A 69 -29.45 -8.07 19.83
C SER A 69 -28.99 -6.63 20.03
N PHE A 70 -29.94 -5.69 19.96
CA PHE A 70 -29.63 -4.27 20.15
C PHE A 70 -29.22 -3.96 21.59
N GLU A 71 -29.98 -4.44 22.58
CA GLU A 71 -29.72 -4.24 23.99
C GLU A 71 -28.37 -4.89 24.40
N SER A 72 -28.10 -6.09 23.88
CA SER A 72 -26.83 -6.80 24.11
C SER A 72 -25.64 -6.03 23.56
N LEU A 73 -25.76 -5.46 22.35
CA LEU A 73 -24.70 -4.63 21.75
C LEU A 73 -24.48 -3.34 22.55
N MET A 74 -25.57 -2.68 22.97
CA MET A 74 -25.47 -1.45 23.78
C MET A 74 -24.80 -1.72 25.11
N ALA A 75 -25.14 -2.82 25.78
CA ALA A 75 -24.51 -3.22 27.05
C ALA A 75 -22.99 -3.44 26.84
N LEU A 76 -22.57 -4.10 25.75
CA LEU A 76 -21.14 -4.29 25.44
C LEU A 76 -20.40 -2.97 25.19
N ILE A 77 -21.05 -1.98 24.58
CA ILE A 77 -20.48 -0.64 24.36
C ILE A 77 -20.33 0.10 25.69
N GLU A 78 -21.33 0.03 26.57
CA GLU A 78 -21.31 0.68 27.89
C GLU A 78 -20.31 0.04 28.86
N GLU A 79 -20.08 -1.27 28.77
CA GLU A 79 -19.09 -1.98 29.59
C GLU A 79 -17.63 -1.69 29.17
N GLN A 80 -17.40 -1.18 27.97
CA GLN A 80 -16.05 -0.82 27.56
C GLN A 80 -15.64 0.49 28.27
N PRO A 81 -14.57 0.45 29.12
CA PRO A 81 -14.04 1.68 29.68
C PRO A 81 -13.68 2.61 28.51
N ASP A 82 -13.99 3.90 28.68
CA ASP A 82 -13.58 4.96 27.74
C ASP A 82 -12.09 4.80 27.41
N GLN A 83 -11.80 3.96 26.44
CA GLN A 83 -10.51 3.99 25.78
C GLN A 83 -10.50 5.28 24.99
N THR A 84 -10.20 6.39 25.67
CA THR A 84 -9.68 7.56 25.02
C THR A 84 -8.44 7.08 24.29
N THR A 85 -8.67 6.57 23.10
CA THR A 85 -7.60 6.40 22.12
C THR A 85 -7.03 7.80 22.03
N GLN A 86 -5.90 8.03 22.72
CA GLN A 86 -5.13 9.23 22.48
C GLN A 86 -4.87 9.18 20.98
N VAL A 87 -5.67 9.91 20.22
CA VAL A 87 -5.34 10.23 18.85
C VAL A 87 -4.04 11.01 19.00
N SER A 88 -2.93 10.27 18.98
CA SER A 88 -1.62 10.88 18.97
C SER A 88 -1.70 11.86 17.81
N LYS A 89 -1.45 13.15 18.08
CA LYS A 89 -1.36 14.14 17.02
C LYS A 89 -0.36 13.56 16.03
N ARG A 90 -0.87 13.02 14.92
CA ARG A 90 -0.02 12.54 13.85
C ARG A 90 0.77 13.74 13.40
N ASN A 91 2.03 13.80 13.79
CA ASN A 91 2.97 14.77 13.22
C ASN A 91 2.90 14.58 11.71
N ALA A 92 2.99 15.66 10.95
CA ALA A 92 3.02 15.57 9.49
C ALA A 92 4.10 14.55 9.10
N SER A 93 3.66 13.36 8.71
CA SER A 93 4.54 12.27 8.29
C SER A 93 4.93 12.52 6.84
N ASP A 94 6.16 12.19 6.49
CA ASP A 94 6.66 12.20 5.11
C ASP A 94 6.22 10.96 4.31
N VAL A 95 5.36 10.13 4.91
CA VAL A 95 4.74 8.96 4.30
C VAL A 95 3.22 8.96 4.49
N PRO A 96 2.47 8.30 3.60
CA PRO A 96 1.05 8.09 3.76
C PRO A 96 0.69 7.43 5.10
N SER A 97 -0.45 7.83 5.67
CA SER A 97 -0.87 7.38 7.01
C SER A 97 -1.01 5.86 7.13
N ALA A 98 -1.48 5.19 6.07
CA ALA A 98 -1.59 3.73 6.04
C ALA A 98 -0.23 3.04 6.28
N LEU A 99 0.85 3.62 5.76
CA LEU A 99 2.20 3.07 5.93
C LEU A 99 2.85 3.51 7.24
N SER A 100 2.51 4.69 7.77
CA SER A 100 3.16 5.25 8.96
C SER A 100 3.05 4.34 10.19
N ASP A 101 1.93 3.63 10.33
CA ASP A 101 1.68 2.74 11.46
C ASP A 101 2.59 1.48 11.41
N TYR A 102 2.96 1.04 10.21
CA TYR A 102 3.87 -0.10 10.00
C TYR A 102 5.35 0.23 10.19
N ILE A 103 5.73 1.49 9.94
CA ILE A 103 7.14 1.93 10.05
C ILE A 103 7.45 2.63 11.37
N GLY A 104 6.42 2.90 12.19
CA GLY A 104 6.57 3.59 13.47
C GLY A 104 6.70 5.10 13.37
N GLY A 105 6.27 5.70 12.23
CA GLY A 105 6.20 7.15 12.04
C GLY A 105 6.69 7.66 10.70
N SER A 106 7.97 7.87 10.51
CA SER A 106 8.57 8.56 9.36
C SER A 106 9.64 7.69 8.66
N LEU A 107 9.97 8.02 7.42
CA LEU A 107 11.07 7.37 6.68
C LEU A 107 12.41 7.45 7.42
N LYS A 108 12.59 8.44 8.31
CA LYS A 108 13.81 8.60 9.12
C LYS A 108 13.92 7.59 10.25
N ASP A 109 12.81 7.01 10.67
CA ASP A 109 12.75 6.06 11.79
C ASP A 109 12.97 4.62 11.35
N ILE A 110 13.08 4.38 10.04
CA ILE A 110 13.22 3.05 9.45
C ILE A 110 14.55 2.42 9.82
N LYS A 111 14.49 1.20 10.31
CA LYS A 111 15.65 0.37 10.61
C LYS A 111 16.11 -0.39 9.35
N TRP A 112 16.96 0.25 8.58
CA TRP A 112 17.48 -0.30 7.35
C TRP A 112 18.49 -1.42 7.57
N ARG A 113 18.38 -2.50 6.79
CA ARG A 113 19.36 -3.58 6.71
C ARG A 113 20.00 -3.59 5.33
N PRO A 114 21.33 -3.55 5.19
CA PRO A 114 21.98 -3.63 3.88
C PRO A 114 21.79 -5.02 3.25
N ILE A 115 21.56 -5.04 1.94
CA ILE A 115 21.42 -6.27 1.15
C ILE A 115 22.39 -6.36 -0.04
N GLY A 116 23.31 -5.41 -0.18
CA GLY A 116 24.33 -5.37 -1.21
C GLY A 116 24.22 -4.13 -2.12
N LEU A 117 25.28 -3.79 -2.81
CA LEU A 117 25.35 -2.68 -3.78
C LEU A 117 24.85 -1.31 -3.25
N GLY A 118 24.93 -1.08 -1.93
CA GLY A 118 24.35 0.11 -1.29
C GLY A 118 22.85 0.03 -1.05
N VAL A 119 22.16 -0.95 -1.62
CA VAL A 119 20.72 -1.20 -1.41
C VAL A 119 20.47 -1.68 0.01
N LYS A 120 19.38 -1.18 0.61
CA LYS A 120 18.96 -1.55 1.96
C LYS A 120 17.47 -1.92 1.93
N GLN A 121 17.07 -2.76 2.86
CA GLN A 121 15.66 -3.11 3.06
C GLN A 121 15.22 -2.98 4.50
N SER A 122 13.93 -2.84 4.69
CA SER A 122 13.24 -2.99 5.99
C SER A 122 12.00 -3.81 5.79
N LEU A 123 11.93 -4.98 6.44
CA LEU A 123 10.76 -5.84 6.41
C LEU A 123 9.67 -5.28 7.32
N LEU A 124 8.47 -5.20 6.82
CA LEU A 124 7.29 -4.81 7.57
C LEU A 124 6.60 -6.06 8.13
N LYS A 125 6.01 -5.92 9.32
CA LYS A 125 5.27 -7.02 9.93
C LYS A 125 3.86 -7.02 9.36
N THR A 126 3.56 -8.00 8.53
CA THR A 126 2.23 -8.29 7.99
C THR A 126 1.85 -9.73 8.33
N SER A 127 0.56 -10.02 8.41
CA SER A 127 0.03 -11.36 8.61
C SER A 127 0.08 -12.18 7.31
N GLY A 128 0.00 -13.50 7.44
CA GLY A 128 -0.04 -14.42 6.30
C GLY A 128 1.33 -14.70 5.69
N ASN A 129 1.33 -15.20 4.45
CA ASN A 129 2.53 -15.67 3.75
C ASN A 129 3.15 -14.62 2.82
N SER A 130 2.43 -13.51 2.58
CA SER A 130 2.92 -12.41 1.74
C SER A 130 3.88 -11.52 2.50
N THR A 131 4.86 -10.98 1.79
CA THR A 131 5.89 -10.14 2.38
C THR A 131 5.71 -8.69 1.93
N ALA A 132 5.77 -7.75 2.88
CA ALA A 132 5.90 -6.32 2.60
C ALA A 132 7.28 -5.84 3.06
N ARG A 133 7.97 -5.10 2.21
CA ARG A 133 9.29 -4.53 2.50
C ARG A 133 9.44 -3.13 1.94
N LEU A 134 10.14 -2.29 2.66
CA LEU A 134 10.67 -1.06 2.09
C LEU A 134 12.05 -1.33 1.49
N LEU A 135 12.30 -0.79 0.31
CA LEU A 135 13.60 -0.81 -0.36
C LEU A 135 14.14 0.62 -0.45
N TYR A 136 15.40 0.78 -0.11
CA TYR A 136 16.18 1.99 -0.33
C TYR A 136 17.25 1.67 -1.38
N ILE A 137 17.21 2.36 -2.50
CA ILE A 137 18.09 2.14 -3.65
C ILE A 137 18.81 3.46 -3.91
N PRO A 138 20.15 3.52 -3.73
CA PRO A 138 20.89 4.75 -4.01
C PRO A 138 20.74 5.19 -5.46
N ALA A 139 20.73 6.51 -5.69
CA ALA A 139 20.66 7.09 -7.03
C ALA A 139 21.68 6.46 -7.99
N GLY A 140 21.27 6.15 -9.21
CA GLY A 140 22.09 5.52 -10.25
C GLY A 140 22.42 4.04 -10.01
N THR A 141 21.89 3.43 -8.95
CA THR A 141 22.16 2.02 -8.64
C THR A 141 21.19 1.11 -9.37
N ALA A 142 21.73 0.14 -10.12
CA ALA A 142 20.95 -0.95 -10.70
C ALA A 142 20.71 -2.06 -9.65
N VAL A 143 19.47 -2.49 -9.53
CA VAL A 143 19.14 -3.74 -8.84
C VAL A 143 19.54 -4.90 -9.75
N PRO A 144 20.12 -6.00 -9.23
CA PRO A 144 20.42 -7.15 -10.08
C PRO A 144 19.21 -7.63 -10.87
N HIS A 145 19.45 -8.05 -12.09
CA HIS A 145 18.45 -8.64 -12.98
C HIS A 145 17.77 -9.83 -12.28
N HIS A 146 16.45 -9.86 -12.25
CA HIS A 146 15.69 -10.89 -11.55
C HIS A 146 14.30 -11.08 -12.15
N SER A 147 13.76 -12.26 -11.93
CA SER A 147 12.37 -12.61 -12.20
C SER A 147 11.63 -12.91 -10.88
N HIS A 148 10.32 -12.94 -10.93
CA HIS A 148 9.47 -13.12 -9.77
C HIS A 148 8.81 -14.50 -9.76
N ASN A 149 8.71 -15.13 -8.58
CA ASN A 149 7.88 -16.34 -8.38
C ASN A 149 6.49 -15.92 -7.90
N GLY A 150 5.64 -15.43 -8.82
CA GLY A 150 4.32 -14.86 -8.54
C GLY A 150 4.28 -13.35 -8.74
N ASN A 151 3.25 -12.71 -8.23
CA ASN A 151 3.03 -11.28 -8.40
C ASN A 151 3.84 -10.46 -7.40
N GLU A 152 4.54 -9.45 -7.89
CA GLU A 152 5.10 -8.38 -7.07
C GLU A 152 4.45 -7.05 -7.43
N LEU A 153 4.07 -6.27 -6.41
CA LEU A 153 3.63 -4.89 -6.55
C LEU A 153 4.66 -3.98 -5.92
N THR A 154 5.25 -3.08 -6.71
CA THR A 154 6.20 -2.07 -6.25
C THR A 154 5.58 -0.68 -6.36
N LEU A 155 5.42 0.02 -5.23
CA LEU A 155 4.94 1.40 -5.14
C LEU A 155 6.12 2.33 -4.81
N VAL A 156 6.34 3.34 -5.64
CA VAL A 156 7.37 4.36 -5.39
C VAL A 156 6.85 5.38 -4.37
N LEU A 157 7.60 5.57 -3.29
CA LEU A 157 7.31 6.56 -2.24
C LEU A 157 8.12 7.84 -2.42
N LYS A 158 9.37 7.71 -2.88
CA LYS A 158 10.31 8.80 -3.07
C LYS A 158 11.32 8.47 -4.17
N GLY A 159 11.84 9.50 -4.86
CA GLY A 159 12.74 9.32 -5.99
C GLY A 159 12.05 8.69 -7.19
N ALA A 160 12.78 7.93 -7.97
CA ALA A 160 12.24 7.20 -9.12
C ALA A 160 13.16 6.04 -9.49
N PHE A 161 12.61 5.04 -10.14
CA PHE A 161 13.39 4.05 -10.89
C PHE A 161 12.86 3.92 -12.31
N GLU A 162 13.67 3.34 -13.17
CA GLU A 162 13.31 3.00 -14.54
C GLU A 162 13.81 1.60 -14.85
N ASP A 163 13.11 0.93 -15.73
CA ASP A 163 13.46 -0.35 -16.31
C ASP A 163 13.29 -0.30 -17.83
N GLU A 164 13.27 -1.47 -18.49
CA GLU A 164 13.10 -1.60 -19.93
C GLU A 164 11.70 -1.18 -20.41
N VAL A 165 10.72 -1.14 -19.51
CA VAL A 165 9.30 -0.89 -19.84
C VAL A 165 8.93 0.56 -19.62
N ALA A 166 9.29 1.15 -18.46
CA ALA A 166 8.84 2.49 -18.11
C ALA A 166 9.72 3.14 -17.01
N ARG A 167 9.37 4.40 -16.72
CA ARG A 167 9.89 5.13 -15.55
C ARG A 167 8.77 5.32 -14.54
N PHE A 168 9.06 4.97 -13.29
CA PHE A 168 8.14 5.02 -12.16
C PHE A 168 8.61 6.09 -11.16
N GLY A 169 7.77 7.08 -10.91
CA GLY A 169 8.00 8.16 -9.95
C GLY A 169 7.09 8.06 -8.72
N PRO A 170 7.13 9.02 -7.79
CA PRO A 170 6.36 8.96 -6.54
C PRO A 170 4.87 8.79 -6.78
N GLY A 171 4.30 7.74 -6.21
CA GLY A 171 2.91 7.33 -6.37
C GLY A 171 2.68 6.33 -7.50
N ASP A 172 3.61 6.17 -8.45
CA ASP A 172 3.48 5.16 -9.49
C ASP A 172 3.62 3.75 -8.91
N VAL A 173 2.91 2.80 -9.50
CA VAL A 173 3.00 1.37 -9.18
C VAL A 173 3.49 0.58 -10.39
N GLU A 174 4.35 -0.38 -10.14
CA GLU A 174 4.71 -1.44 -11.07
C GLU A 174 4.11 -2.76 -10.60
N MET A 175 3.54 -3.51 -11.53
CA MET A 175 3.12 -4.90 -11.31
C MET A 175 4.03 -5.79 -12.12
N ALA A 176 4.80 -6.58 -11.42
CA ALA A 176 5.63 -7.63 -12.02
C ALA A 176 5.00 -9.00 -11.76
N ASP A 177 4.95 -9.83 -12.76
CA ASP A 177 4.56 -11.23 -12.70
C ASP A 177 5.75 -12.14 -12.99
N GLU A 178 5.51 -13.44 -13.07
CA GLU A 178 6.56 -14.44 -13.34
C GLU A 178 7.16 -14.36 -14.74
N ASP A 179 6.49 -13.68 -15.68
CA ASP A 179 6.95 -13.50 -17.06
C ASP A 179 7.84 -12.22 -17.21
N LEU A 180 7.80 -11.32 -16.22
CA LEU A 180 8.62 -10.11 -16.26
C LEU A 180 10.02 -10.39 -15.72
N ASP A 181 10.99 -10.27 -16.64
CA ASP A 181 12.42 -10.33 -16.32
C ASP A 181 13.02 -8.93 -16.59
N HIS A 182 13.37 -8.22 -15.51
CA HIS A 182 13.75 -6.81 -15.60
C HIS A 182 14.94 -6.45 -14.71
N GLN A 183 15.54 -5.30 -15.00
CA GLN A 183 16.58 -4.70 -14.19
C GLN A 183 16.22 -3.26 -13.80
N PRO A 184 15.54 -3.05 -12.66
CA PRO A 184 15.25 -1.70 -12.20
C PRO A 184 16.53 -0.93 -11.86
N VAL A 185 16.60 0.32 -12.30
CA VAL A 185 17.70 1.25 -12.02
C VAL A 185 17.14 2.50 -11.37
N ALA A 186 17.60 2.83 -10.16
CA ALA A 186 17.24 4.09 -9.54
C ALA A 186 17.77 5.27 -10.38
N VAL A 187 16.90 6.23 -10.67
CA VAL A 187 17.27 7.39 -11.49
C VAL A 187 18.31 8.24 -10.75
N GLU A 188 19.24 8.83 -11.50
CA GLU A 188 20.26 9.71 -10.91
C GLU A 188 19.65 10.95 -10.25
N GLY A 189 20.32 11.45 -9.22
CA GLY A 189 20.01 12.71 -8.56
C GLY A 189 19.25 12.57 -7.23
N GLU A 190 18.43 11.52 -7.04
CA GLU A 190 17.72 11.26 -5.79
C GLU A 190 17.61 9.76 -5.52
N ASP A 191 17.82 9.36 -4.26
CA ASP A 191 17.66 7.97 -3.84
C ASP A 191 16.20 7.52 -3.97
N CYS A 192 15.99 6.30 -4.45
CA CYS A 192 14.66 5.73 -4.60
C CYS A 192 14.25 4.95 -3.35
N ILE A 193 13.04 5.22 -2.86
CA ILE A 193 12.41 4.46 -1.77
C ILE A 193 11.09 3.89 -2.28
N CYS A 194 10.95 2.56 -2.21
CA CYS A 194 9.78 1.83 -2.67
C CYS A 194 9.20 0.97 -1.56
N LEU A 195 7.89 0.73 -1.63
CA LEU A 195 7.21 -0.34 -0.92
C LEU A 195 6.98 -1.48 -1.92
N ALA A 196 7.65 -2.61 -1.71
CA ALA A 196 7.51 -3.81 -2.51
C ALA A 196 6.75 -4.89 -1.72
N VAL A 197 5.78 -5.55 -2.35
CA VAL A 197 4.96 -6.62 -1.76
C VAL A 197 4.91 -7.84 -2.68
N THR A 198 5.14 -9.02 -2.10
CA THR A 198 5.22 -10.30 -2.81
C THR A 198 4.42 -11.38 -2.10
#